data_8fa9ae85384cc2165dce2d62bb5557dd
#
_entry.id   8fa9ae85384cc2165dce2d62bb5557dd
#
_cell.length_a   1.000
_cell.length_b   1.000
_cell.length_c   1.000
_cell.angle_alpha   90.00
_cell.angle_beta   90.00
_cell.angle_gamma   90.00
#
_symmetry.space_group_name_H-M   'P 1'
#
loop_
_entity.id
_entity.type
_entity.pdbx_description
1 polymer ?
#
loop_
_entity_poly.entity_id
_entity_poly.type
_entity_poly.pdbx_seq_one_letter_code
_entity_poly.pdbx_strand_id
1 'polypeptide(L)'
;MSEHVKTELVDGVLVLTLQRPDKKNALTGAMYDALSDGLERAEADGTIKVVLFQGDGDSFTAGNDLADFAAQAKSNSDKESPAFRFIQNLGKATKPLIAAVQGNAVGVGTTMLLHCDLVFLAETARLMTPFVNLALVPEAASSWLLPARIGHVRAYQMFALGEPIDATTALASGLANAVVPATELRQKAMAAAVTLTKRPAGALSATKKLMRDFERIAARIVDESELFKERLRTPEAREAFAAFAERRQPDFTKPSS
;
A
#
# COMPACT_ATOMS: atom_id res chain seq x y z
N MET A 1 5.75 14.86 12.55
CA MET A 1 5.83 13.38 12.67
C MET A 1 4.49 12.89 13.21
N SER A 2 3.90 11.84 12.66
CA SER A 2 2.65 11.26 13.18
C SER A 2 2.97 10.37 14.38
N GLU A 3 2.21 10.45 15.47
CA GLU A 3 2.30 9.52 16.61
C GLU A 3 1.89 8.09 16.24
N HIS A 4 1.23 7.92 15.09
CA HIS A 4 0.73 6.62 14.59
C HIS A 4 1.66 5.93 13.58
N VAL A 5 2.85 6.47 13.34
CA VAL A 5 3.91 5.83 12.55
C VAL A 5 5.22 5.90 13.33
N LYS A 6 5.63 4.77 13.89
CA LYS A 6 6.92 4.65 14.56
C LYS A 6 8.03 4.44 13.53
N THR A 7 9.11 5.20 13.65
CA THR A 7 10.27 5.10 12.77
C THR A 7 11.51 4.73 13.57
N GLU A 8 12.14 3.62 13.25
CA GLU A 8 13.34 3.13 13.93
C GLU A 8 14.42 2.75 12.90
N LEU A 9 15.67 3.07 13.22
CA LEU A 9 16.83 2.63 12.42
C LEU A 9 17.60 1.54 13.20
N VAL A 10 17.61 0.33 12.66
CA VAL A 10 18.26 -0.84 13.26
C VAL A 10 19.11 -1.54 12.21
N ASP A 11 20.40 -1.65 12.43
CA ASP A 11 21.34 -2.36 11.54
C ASP A 11 21.27 -1.93 10.05
N GLY A 12 21.04 -0.65 9.80
CA GLY A 12 20.89 -0.10 8.45
C GLY A 12 19.50 -0.33 7.82
N VAL A 13 18.55 -0.87 8.58
CA VAL A 13 17.15 -1.05 8.20
C VAL A 13 16.31 0.06 8.83
N LEU A 14 15.66 0.87 8.01
CA LEU A 14 14.63 1.81 8.46
C LEU A 14 13.31 1.07 8.60
N VAL A 15 12.86 0.88 9.83
CA VAL A 15 11.60 0.21 10.14
C VAL A 15 10.51 1.27 10.30
N LEU A 16 9.47 1.17 9.48
CA LEU A 16 8.27 1.99 9.52
C LEU A 16 7.10 1.14 10.04
N THR A 17 6.70 1.38 11.29
CA THR A 17 5.65 0.59 11.96
C THR A 17 4.37 1.42 12.04
N LEU A 18 3.29 0.91 11.47
CA LEU A 18 1.95 1.48 11.63
C LEU A 18 1.45 1.16 13.05
N GLN A 19 1.11 2.20 13.84
CA GLN A 19 0.76 2.08 15.26
C GLN A 19 -0.59 2.70 15.59
N ARG A 20 -1.64 2.23 14.92
CA ARG A 20 -3.04 2.62 15.18
C ARG A 20 -3.95 1.39 15.20
N PRO A 21 -3.65 0.39 16.05
CA PRO A 21 -4.32 -0.92 16.02
C PRO A 21 -5.82 -0.84 16.37
N ASP A 22 -6.24 0.12 17.17
CA ASP A 22 -7.65 0.40 17.51
C ASP A 22 -8.50 0.76 16.28
N LYS A 23 -7.88 1.29 15.24
CA LYS A 23 -8.47 1.58 13.92
C LYS A 23 -7.95 0.66 12.82
N LYS A 24 -7.43 -0.52 13.17
CA LYS A 24 -6.86 -1.47 12.20
C LYS A 24 -5.80 -0.85 11.30
N ASN A 25 -5.03 0.09 11.85
CA ASN A 25 -4.01 0.87 11.13
C ASN A 25 -4.56 1.59 9.89
N ALA A 26 -5.82 2.07 9.92
CA ALA A 26 -6.35 2.94 8.86
C ALA A 26 -5.50 4.20 8.72
N LEU A 27 -5.10 4.53 7.50
CA LEU A 27 -4.10 5.55 7.18
C LEU A 27 -4.74 6.94 7.07
N THR A 28 -4.31 7.85 7.93
CA THR A 28 -4.64 9.27 7.87
C THR A 28 -3.61 10.02 7.03
N GLY A 29 -3.93 11.28 6.64
CA GLY A 29 -2.98 12.16 5.93
C GLY A 29 -1.65 12.30 6.68
N ALA A 30 -1.69 12.48 8.01
CA ALA A 30 -0.49 12.58 8.84
C ALA A 30 0.36 11.29 8.85
N MET A 31 -0.28 10.11 8.75
CA MET A 31 0.45 8.84 8.62
C MET A 31 1.10 8.72 7.24
N TYR A 32 0.41 9.13 6.17
CA TYR A 32 1.00 9.17 4.82
C TYR A 32 2.19 10.11 4.73
N ASP A 33 2.11 11.30 5.35
CA ASP A 33 3.24 12.22 5.43
C ASP A 33 4.43 11.59 6.15
N ALA A 34 4.21 10.95 7.31
CA ALA A 34 5.28 10.28 8.05
C ALA A 34 5.92 9.11 7.27
N LEU A 35 5.13 8.33 6.54
CA LEU A 35 5.62 7.26 5.66
C LEU A 35 6.43 7.84 4.49
N SER A 36 5.97 8.95 3.90
CA SER A 36 6.67 9.66 2.82
C SER A 36 8.00 10.22 3.29
N ASP A 37 8.00 10.89 4.45
CA ASP A 37 9.22 11.43 5.08
C ASP A 37 10.23 10.29 5.36
N GLY A 38 9.74 9.12 5.79
CA GLY A 38 10.57 7.93 5.99
C GLY A 38 11.23 7.44 4.70
N LEU A 39 10.47 7.37 3.60
CA LEU A 39 11.01 6.99 2.29
C LEU A 39 12.00 8.01 1.75
N GLU A 40 11.70 9.30 1.83
CA GLU A 40 12.59 10.37 1.39
C GLU A 40 13.89 10.40 2.22
N ARG A 41 13.77 10.24 3.55
CA ARG A 41 14.93 10.05 4.41
C ARG A 41 15.74 8.84 4.00
N ALA A 42 15.10 7.72 3.70
CA ALA A 42 15.80 6.52 3.26
C ALA A 42 16.61 6.76 1.98
N GLU A 43 16.07 7.50 1.01
CA GLU A 43 16.80 7.81 -0.23
C GLU A 43 17.98 8.76 0.02
N ALA A 44 17.83 9.76 0.91
CA ALA A 44 18.85 10.77 1.19
C ALA A 44 19.99 10.28 2.13
N ASP A 45 19.70 9.37 3.05
CA ASP A 45 20.64 8.90 4.09
C ASP A 45 21.35 7.62 3.67
N GLY A 46 22.65 7.73 3.37
CA GLY A 46 23.49 6.59 2.98
C GLY A 46 23.67 5.51 4.05
N THR A 47 23.33 5.78 5.32
CA THR A 47 23.36 4.77 6.40
C THR A 47 22.15 3.83 6.33
N ILE A 48 21.04 4.26 5.76
CA ILE A 48 19.85 3.43 5.52
C ILE A 48 20.06 2.64 4.23
N LYS A 49 19.96 1.33 4.32
CA LYS A 49 20.17 0.40 3.20
C LYS A 49 18.87 -0.26 2.72
N VAL A 50 17.89 -0.42 3.61
CA VAL A 50 16.64 -1.13 3.38
C VAL A 50 15.54 -0.42 4.15
N VAL A 51 14.32 -0.41 3.62
CA VAL A 51 13.10 0.02 4.34
C VAL A 51 12.22 -1.19 4.59
N LEU A 52 11.74 -1.33 5.83
CA LEU A 52 10.82 -2.39 6.25
C LEU A 52 9.51 -1.79 6.74
N PHE A 53 8.40 -2.13 6.09
CA PHE A 53 7.05 -1.79 6.53
C PHE A 53 6.46 -2.92 7.36
N GLN A 54 5.84 -2.58 8.48
CA GLN A 54 5.10 -3.51 9.33
C GLN A 54 3.94 -2.79 10.06
N GLY A 55 3.02 -3.54 10.66
CA GLY A 55 1.91 -2.97 11.42
C GLY A 55 1.83 -3.57 12.83
N ASP A 56 1.36 -2.81 13.81
CA ASP A 56 1.01 -3.31 15.12
C ASP A 56 -0.43 -3.85 15.13
N GLY A 57 -0.72 -4.77 16.06
CA GLY A 57 -2.04 -5.39 16.19
C GLY A 57 -2.29 -6.55 15.22
N ASP A 58 -3.56 -6.79 14.94
CA ASP A 58 -4.05 -7.94 14.17
C ASP A 58 -4.19 -7.69 12.65
N SER A 59 -3.95 -6.47 12.21
CA SER A 59 -4.07 -6.04 10.81
C SER A 59 -2.86 -5.25 10.37
N PHE A 60 -2.41 -5.45 9.13
CA PHE A 60 -1.39 -4.59 8.55
C PHE A 60 -1.94 -3.19 8.35
N THR A 61 -2.99 -3.04 7.55
CA THR A 61 -3.76 -1.79 7.45
C THR A 61 -5.13 -2.04 6.83
N ALA A 62 -6.14 -1.31 7.32
CA ALA A 62 -7.47 -1.25 6.71
C ALA A 62 -7.55 -0.32 5.49
N GLY A 63 -6.43 0.23 5.02
CA GLY A 63 -6.39 1.21 3.92
C GLY A 63 -6.63 2.63 4.42
N ASN A 64 -7.20 3.49 3.57
CA ASN A 64 -7.48 4.87 3.91
C ASN A 64 -8.44 4.98 5.11
N ASP A 65 -8.17 5.91 6.03
CA ASP A 65 -9.18 6.37 6.97
C ASP A 65 -10.25 7.15 6.20
N LEU A 66 -11.43 6.55 6.02
CA LEU A 66 -12.46 7.10 5.13
C LEU A 66 -13.01 8.44 5.63
N ALA A 67 -13.00 8.70 6.95
CA ALA A 67 -13.43 9.98 7.49
C ALA A 67 -12.42 11.09 7.15
N ASP A 68 -11.14 10.82 7.34
CA ASP A 68 -10.04 11.73 6.98
C ASP A 68 -10.00 11.94 5.46
N PHE A 69 -10.14 10.86 4.69
CA PHE A 69 -10.17 10.90 3.24
C PHE A 69 -11.34 11.73 2.69
N ALA A 70 -12.54 11.57 3.25
CA ALA A 70 -13.71 12.37 2.86
C ALA A 70 -13.56 13.85 3.23
N ALA A 71 -12.87 14.16 4.34
CA ALA A 71 -12.56 15.53 4.73
C ALA A 71 -11.57 16.18 3.76
N GLN A 72 -10.53 15.45 3.36
CA GLN A 72 -9.55 15.91 2.37
C GLN A 72 -10.18 16.13 0.99
N ALA A 73 -11.07 15.23 0.54
CA ALA A 73 -11.78 15.36 -0.73
C ALA A 73 -12.68 16.60 -0.79
N LYS A 74 -13.18 17.09 0.34
CA LYS A 74 -13.98 18.33 0.45
C LYS A 74 -13.12 19.59 0.49
N SER A 75 -11.86 19.48 0.90
CA SER A 75 -10.94 20.62 0.88
C SER A 75 -10.51 20.85 -0.56
N ASN A 76 -10.95 21.97 -1.17
CA ASN A 76 -10.47 22.42 -2.50
C ASN A 76 -9.02 22.90 -2.44
N SER A 77 -8.13 22.12 -1.81
CA SER A 77 -6.73 22.46 -1.68
C SER A 77 -6.01 22.05 -2.98
N ASP A 78 -5.30 22.99 -3.60
CA ASP A 78 -4.38 22.71 -4.71
C ASP A 78 -3.12 21.94 -4.25
N LYS A 79 -3.03 21.65 -2.94
CA LYS A 79 -1.90 20.88 -2.40
C LYS A 79 -2.01 19.41 -2.83
N GLU A 80 -0.87 18.85 -3.15
CA GLU A 80 -0.72 17.41 -3.40
C GLU A 80 -1.23 16.60 -2.19
N SER A 81 -2.04 15.60 -2.46
CA SER A 81 -2.58 14.77 -1.38
C SER A 81 -1.45 13.95 -0.73
N PRO A 82 -1.42 13.83 0.62
CA PRO A 82 -0.42 13.01 1.32
C PRO A 82 -0.34 11.57 0.81
N ALA A 83 -1.47 10.97 0.47
CA ALA A 83 -1.53 9.63 -0.12
C ALA A 83 -0.84 9.57 -1.49
N PHE A 84 -1.03 10.59 -2.34
CA PHE A 84 -0.39 10.64 -3.65
C PHE A 84 1.13 10.81 -3.55
N ARG A 85 1.62 11.69 -2.64
CA ARG A 85 3.05 11.82 -2.34
C ARG A 85 3.66 10.48 -1.92
N PHE A 86 2.97 9.73 -1.03
CA PHE A 86 3.43 8.42 -0.59
C PHE A 86 3.52 7.41 -1.75
N ILE A 87 2.47 7.33 -2.58
CA ILE A 87 2.43 6.45 -3.76
C ILE A 87 3.55 6.80 -4.75
N GLN A 88 3.80 8.08 -4.99
CA GLN A 88 4.91 8.51 -5.84
C GLN A 88 6.27 8.08 -5.25
N ASN A 89 6.45 8.23 -3.93
CA ASN A 89 7.69 7.83 -3.26
C ASN A 89 7.92 6.31 -3.32
N LEU A 90 6.86 5.50 -3.19
CA LEU A 90 6.93 4.06 -3.45
C LEU A 90 7.36 3.76 -4.90
N GLY A 91 6.78 4.48 -5.86
CA GLY A 91 7.09 4.32 -7.27
C GLY A 91 8.55 4.64 -7.61
N LYS A 92 9.14 5.63 -6.93
CA LYS A 92 10.51 6.14 -7.16
C LYS A 92 11.57 5.45 -6.32
N ALA A 93 11.21 4.64 -5.31
CA ALA A 93 12.15 4.06 -4.36
C ALA A 93 13.22 3.21 -5.03
N THR A 94 14.49 3.58 -4.84
CA THR A 94 15.65 2.90 -5.41
C THR A 94 16.25 1.86 -4.46
N LYS A 95 16.05 2.04 -3.15
CA LYS A 95 16.48 1.08 -2.13
C LYS A 95 15.49 -0.07 -1.99
N PRO A 96 15.93 -1.24 -1.50
CA PRO A 96 15.04 -2.36 -1.25
C PRO A 96 13.92 -1.99 -0.25
N LEU A 97 12.68 -2.31 -0.63
CA LEU A 97 11.49 -2.19 0.21
C LEU A 97 11.02 -3.59 0.60
N ILE A 98 10.76 -3.80 1.87
CA ILE A 98 10.26 -5.06 2.43
C ILE A 98 8.96 -4.80 3.16
N ALA A 99 8.01 -5.73 3.09
CA ALA A 99 6.79 -5.70 3.88
C ALA A 99 6.62 -6.98 4.72
N ALA A 100 6.22 -6.79 5.98
CA ALA A 100 5.77 -7.84 6.90
C ALA A 100 4.28 -7.63 7.17
N VAL A 101 3.43 -8.50 6.63
CA VAL A 101 1.98 -8.30 6.54
C VAL A 101 1.25 -9.37 7.33
N GLN A 102 0.55 -8.96 8.38
CA GLN A 102 -0.38 -9.79 9.13
C GLN A 102 -1.82 -9.32 8.94
N GLY A 103 -2.77 -10.23 8.99
CA GLY A 103 -4.19 -9.92 8.91
C GLY A 103 -4.55 -9.16 7.64
N ASN A 104 -5.41 -8.15 7.76
CA ASN A 104 -5.90 -7.43 6.59
C ASN A 104 -4.89 -6.42 6.03
N ALA A 105 -4.76 -6.42 4.70
CA ALA A 105 -4.10 -5.40 3.90
C ALA A 105 -5.10 -4.94 2.84
N VAL A 106 -5.65 -3.72 3.00
CA VAL A 106 -6.79 -3.24 2.21
C VAL A 106 -6.38 -2.03 1.37
N GLY A 107 -6.84 -1.99 0.11
CA GLY A 107 -6.58 -0.86 -0.80
C GLY A 107 -5.08 -0.60 -0.95
N VAL A 108 -4.63 0.59 -0.55
CA VAL A 108 -3.20 0.96 -0.55
C VAL A 108 -2.35 -0.04 0.25
N GLY A 109 -2.88 -0.68 1.27
CA GLY A 109 -2.18 -1.73 2.02
C GLY A 109 -1.81 -2.94 1.17
N THR A 110 -2.61 -3.26 0.16
CA THR A 110 -2.29 -4.28 -0.84
C THR A 110 -1.45 -3.69 -1.98
N THR A 111 -1.81 -2.52 -2.51
CA THR A 111 -1.15 -1.98 -3.70
C THR A 111 0.28 -1.52 -3.41
N MET A 112 0.60 -1.05 -2.20
CA MET A 112 1.97 -0.75 -1.80
C MET A 112 2.89 -1.98 -1.86
N LEU A 113 2.36 -3.20 -1.66
CA LEU A 113 3.15 -4.43 -1.75
C LEU A 113 3.69 -4.70 -3.15
N LEU A 114 3.03 -4.15 -4.18
CA LEU A 114 3.50 -4.23 -5.56
C LEU A 114 4.78 -3.41 -5.80
N HIS A 115 5.11 -2.51 -4.88
CA HIS A 115 6.34 -1.73 -4.87
C HIS A 115 7.41 -2.34 -3.96
N CYS A 116 7.06 -3.29 -3.10
CA CYS A 116 8.01 -4.00 -2.27
C CYS A 116 8.76 -5.06 -3.07
N ASP A 117 10.06 -5.18 -2.79
CA ASP A 117 10.96 -6.15 -3.42
C ASP A 117 10.87 -7.52 -2.74
N LEU A 118 10.55 -7.52 -1.42
CA LEU A 118 10.25 -8.74 -0.67
C LEU A 118 8.98 -8.54 0.16
N VAL A 119 8.10 -9.52 0.13
CA VAL A 119 6.84 -9.53 0.89
C VAL A 119 6.73 -10.82 1.69
N PHE A 120 6.60 -10.68 3.00
CA PHE A 120 6.37 -11.78 3.93
C PHE A 120 4.96 -11.66 4.49
N LEU A 121 4.20 -12.74 4.44
CA LEU A 121 2.82 -12.78 4.92
C LEU A 121 2.71 -13.69 6.14
N ALA A 122 1.91 -13.29 7.12
CA ALA A 122 1.41 -14.22 8.11
C ALA A 122 0.33 -15.13 7.48
N GLU A 123 0.11 -16.33 8.02
CA GLU A 123 -0.97 -17.23 7.59
C GLU A 123 -2.36 -16.57 7.63
N THR A 124 -2.52 -15.59 8.51
CA THR A 124 -3.76 -14.82 8.67
C THR A 124 -3.94 -13.72 7.64
N ALA A 125 -2.94 -13.45 6.79
CA ALA A 125 -2.99 -12.33 5.85
C ALA A 125 -4.12 -12.47 4.83
N ARG A 126 -4.79 -11.33 4.56
CA ARG A 126 -5.85 -11.18 3.57
C ARG A 126 -5.58 -9.90 2.77
N LEU A 127 -5.37 -10.05 1.47
CA LEU A 127 -5.09 -8.94 0.57
C LEU A 127 -6.35 -8.57 -0.20
N MET A 128 -6.76 -7.29 -0.14
CA MET A 128 -8.01 -6.81 -0.74
C MET A 128 -7.80 -5.50 -1.48
N THR A 129 -8.49 -5.32 -2.60
CA THR A 129 -8.45 -4.08 -3.41
C THR A 129 -9.88 -3.62 -3.76
N PRO A 130 -10.73 -3.23 -2.77
CA PRO A 130 -12.15 -2.98 -2.96
C PRO A 130 -12.45 -1.61 -3.55
N PHE A 131 -11.70 -1.19 -4.59
CA PHE A 131 -11.87 0.14 -5.19
C PHE A 131 -13.25 0.31 -5.84
N VAL A 132 -13.67 -0.67 -6.64
CA VAL A 132 -14.98 -0.61 -7.34
C VAL A 132 -16.15 -0.62 -6.36
N ASN A 133 -16.01 -1.27 -5.20
CA ASN A 133 -17.02 -1.23 -4.14
C ASN A 133 -17.26 0.19 -3.59
N LEU A 134 -16.28 1.08 -3.72
CA LEU A 134 -16.35 2.50 -3.37
C LEU A 134 -16.57 3.40 -4.60
N ALA A 135 -16.93 2.82 -5.75
CA ALA A 135 -17.06 3.50 -7.04
C ALA A 135 -15.77 4.20 -7.49
N LEU A 136 -14.61 3.70 -7.06
CA LEU A 136 -13.27 4.18 -7.37
C LEU A 136 -12.55 3.23 -8.34
N VAL A 137 -11.37 3.64 -8.77
CA VAL A 137 -10.47 2.87 -9.63
C VAL A 137 -9.18 2.51 -8.87
N PRO A 138 -8.39 1.53 -9.37
CA PRO A 138 -7.07 1.21 -8.82
C PRO A 138 -6.13 2.42 -8.77
N GLU A 139 -5.17 2.39 -7.84
CA GLU A 139 -4.13 3.40 -7.64
C GLU A 139 -2.75 2.76 -7.49
N ALA A 140 -1.67 3.54 -7.33
CA ALA A 140 -0.29 3.07 -7.12
C ALA A 140 0.25 2.20 -8.28
N ALA A 141 -0.09 2.53 -9.52
CA ALA A 141 0.21 1.75 -10.72
C ALA A 141 -0.30 0.29 -10.64
N SER A 142 -1.20 -0.02 -9.71
CA SER A 142 -1.70 -1.38 -9.50
C SER A 142 -2.53 -1.89 -10.68
N SER A 143 -3.16 -1.02 -11.46
CA SER A 143 -3.89 -1.41 -12.68
C SER A 143 -2.98 -2.07 -13.72
N TRP A 144 -1.68 -1.80 -13.65
CA TRP A 144 -0.66 -2.43 -14.50
C TRP A 144 0.15 -3.49 -13.74
N LEU A 145 0.62 -3.19 -12.52
CA LEU A 145 1.51 -4.08 -11.76
C LEU A 145 0.82 -5.36 -11.30
N LEU A 146 -0.44 -5.28 -10.85
CA LEU A 146 -1.13 -6.46 -10.34
C LEU A 146 -1.42 -7.49 -11.45
N PRO A 147 -2.02 -7.11 -12.61
CA PRO A 147 -2.19 -8.07 -13.72
C PRO A 147 -0.89 -8.66 -14.23
N ALA A 148 0.21 -7.88 -14.22
CA ALA A 148 1.52 -8.38 -14.64
C ALA A 148 2.06 -9.47 -13.70
N ARG A 149 1.71 -9.44 -12.40
CA ARG A 149 2.15 -10.44 -11.41
C ARG A 149 1.26 -11.67 -11.33
N ILE A 150 -0.07 -11.50 -11.35
CA ILE A 150 -1.02 -12.59 -11.07
C ILE A 150 -1.94 -12.96 -12.23
N GLY A 151 -1.74 -12.31 -13.38
CA GLY A 151 -2.60 -12.46 -14.56
C GLY A 151 -3.88 -11.63 -14.48
N HIS A 152 -4.43 -11.29 -15.67
CA HIS A 152 -5.58 -10.40 -15.82
C HIS A 152 -6.82 -10.89 -15.05
N VAL A 153 -7.18 -12.17 -15.21
CA VAL A 153 -8.43 -12.71 -14.65
C VAL A 153 -8.48 -12.57 -13.13
N ARG A 154 -7.40 -12.94 -12.44
CA ARG A 154 -7.33 -12.84 -10.97
C ARG A 154 -7.24 -11.38 -10.50
N ALA A 155 -6.47 -10.55 -11.21
CA ALA A 155 -6.40 -9.13 -10.89
C ALA A 155 -7.75 -8.44 -11.05
N TYR A 156 -8.49 -8.74 -12.13
CA TYR A 156 -9.82 -8.20 -12.35
C TYR A 156 -10.82 -8.66 -11.29
N GLN A 157 -10.76 -9.92 -10.88
CA GLN A 157 -11.56 -10.44 -9.76
C GLN A 157 -11.31 -9.65 -8.47
N MET A 158 -10.05 -9.41 -8.11
CA MET A 158 -9.70 -8.62 -6.92
C MET A 158 -10.22 -7.18 -7.03
N PHE A 159 -10.07 -6.53 -8.17
CA PHE A 159 -10.51 -5.13 -8.35
C PHE A 159 -12.02 -4.99 -8.47
N ALA A 160 -12.67 -5.84 -9.28
CA ALA A 160 -14.07 -5.67 -9.63
C ALA A 160 -15.03 -6.27 -8.59
N LEU A 161 -14.69 -7.42 -8.00
CA LEU A 161 -15.49 -8.05 -6.96
C LEU A 161 -15.07 -7.62 -5.55
N GLY A 162 -13.85 -7.10 -5.39
CA GLY A 162 -13.30 -6.68 -4.10
C GLY A 162 -13.07 -7.85 -3.13
N GLU A 163 -13.05 -9.08 -3.65
CA GLU A 163 -12.86 -10.28 -2.84
C GLU A 163 -11.43 -10.40 -2.33
N PRO A 164 -11.24 -10.80 -1.06
CA PRO A 164 -9.90 -11.00 -0.50
C PRO A 164 -9.26 -12.26 -1.08
N ILE A 165 -7.95 -12.21 -1.30
CA ILE A 165 -7.14 -13.42 -1.46
C ILE A 165 -6.39 -13.72 -0.16
N ASP A 166 -6.25 -14.99 0.17
CA ASP A 166 -5.49 -15.44 1.33
C ASP A 166 -3.99 -15.51 1.09
N ALA A 167 -3.23 -15.72 2.17
CA ALA A 167 -1.78 -15.79 2.13
C ALA A 167 -1.26 -16.89 1.19
N THR A 168 -1.91 -18.06 1.17
CA THR A 168 -1.53 -19.19 0.33
C THR A 168 -1.71 -18.86 -1.15
N THR A 169 -2.85 -18.28 -1.51
CA THR A 169 -3.13 -17.82 -2.86
C THR A 169 -2.18 -16.71 -3.29
N ALA A 170 -1.88 -15.76 -2.39
CA ALA A 170 -0.93 -14.68 -2.65
C ALA A 170 0.49 -15.22 -2.92
N LEU A 171 0.96 -16.20 -2.15
CA LEU A 171 2.24 -16.88 -2.36
C LEU A 171 2.25 -17.62 -3.71
N ALA A 172 1.24 -18.42 -3.98
CA ALA A 172 1.13 -19.18 -5.23
C ALA A 172 1.03 -18.28 -6.48
N SER A 173 0.58 -17.04 -6.30
CA SER A 173 0.43 -16.05 -7.38
C SER A 173 1.65 -15.15 -7.57
N GLY A 174 2.68 -15.26 -6.73
CA GLY A 174 3.87 -14.41 -6.82
C GLY A 174 3.72 -13.02 -6.20
N LEU A 175 2.72 -12.81 -5.32
CA LEU A 175 2.57 -11.58 -4.53
C LEU A 175 3.39 -11.60 -3.23
N ALA A 176 3.87 -12.77 -2.81
CA ALA A 176 4.66 -12.92 -1.60
C ALA A 176 5.84 -13.88 -1.81
N ASN A 177 6.88 -13.72 -0.98
CA ASN A 177 8.07 -14.58 -0.96
C ASN A 177 7.92 -15.75 0.00
N ALA A 178 7.15 -15.57 1.08
CA ALA A 178 6.90 -16.63 2.07
C ALA A 178 5.62 -16.34 2.86
N VAL A 179 5.02 -17.43 3.35
CA VAL A 179 3.98 -17.42 4.38
C VAL A 179 4.55 -18.09 5.62
N VAL A 180 4.41 -17.47 6.78
CA VAL A 180 4.97 -17.93 8.05
C VAL A 180 3.94 -17.75 9.18
N PRO A 181 4.09 -18.43 10.33
CA PRO A 181 3.32 -18.13 11.53
C PRO A 181 3.40 -16.65 11.92
N ALA A 182 2.31 -16.06 12.38
CA ALA A 182 2.27 -14.63 12.73
C ALA A 182 3.35 -14.25 13.77
N THR A 183 3.69 -15.17 14.67
CA THR A 183 4.73 -14.99 15.70
C THR A 183 6.14 -14.90 15.12
N GLU A 184 6.39 -15.44 13.93
CA GLU A 184 7.70 -15.46 13.27
C GLU A 184 7.85 -14.37 12.21
N LEU A 185 6.74 -13.71 11.82
CA LEU A 185 6.68 -12.82 10.68
C LEU A 185 7.72 -11.69 10.72
N ARG A 186 7.76 -10.94 11.82
CA ARG A 186 8.66 -9.77 11.97
C ARG A 186 10.13 -10.21 12.00
N GLN A 187 10.41 -11.31 12.68
CA GLN A 187 11.77 -11.88 12.73
C GLN A 187 12.23 -12.30 11.34
N LYS A 188 11.37 -12.97 10.57
CA LYS A 188 11.66 -13.42 9.20
C LYS A 188 11.94 -12.24 8.25
N ALA A 189 11.09 -11.21 8.30
CA ALA A 189 11.26 -10.02 7.47
C ALA A 189 12.52 -9.23 7.84
N MET A 190 12.78 -9.05 9.13
CA MET A 190 14.00 -8.38 9.63
C MET A 190 15.26 -9.15 9.24
N ALA A 191 15.28 -10.48 9.36
CA ALA A 191 16.43 -11.30 8.96
C ALA A 191 16.74 -11.14 7.45
N ALA A 192 15.70 -11.07 6.60
CA ALA A 192 15.88 -10.79 5.18
C ALA A 192 16.42 -9.37 4.96
N ALA A 193 15.89 -8.36 5.66
CA ALA A 193 16.36 -6.98 5.59
C ALA A 193 17.84 -6.86 5.98
N VAL A 194 18.23 -7.42 7.11
CA VAL A 194 19.63 -7.45 7.57
C VAL A 194 20.54 -8.21 6.59
N THR A 195 20.03 -9.23 5.92
CA THR A 195 20.79 -9.91 4.86
C THR A 195 21.07 -8.95 3.70
N LEU A 196 20.08 -8.15 3.28
CA LEU A 196 20.25 -7.17 2.20
C LEU A 196 21.20 -6.02 2.60
N THR A 197 21.22 -5.58 3.87
CA THR A 197 22.15 -4.51 4.31
C THR A 197 23.63 -4.91 4.14
N LYS A 198 23.92 -6.21 4.11
CA LYS A 198 25.27 -6.77 3.91
C LYS A 198 25.63 -6.93 2.43
N ARG A 199 24.74 -6.66 1.50
CA ARG A 199 24.99 -6.77 0.06
C ARG A 199 25.53 -5.44 -0.50
N PRO A 200 26.26 -5.47 -1.62
CA PRO A 200 26.69 -4.26 -2.30
C PRO A 200 25.50 -3.40 -2.71
N ALA A 201 25.33 -2.23 -2.07
CA ALA A 201 24.17 -1.37 -2.27
C ALA A 201 23.99 -0.92 -3.74
N GLY A 202 25.11 -0.61 -4.44
CA GLY A 202 25.06 -0.26 -5.86
C GLY A 202 24.56 -1.39 -6.74
N ALA A 203 24.92 -2.65 -6.43
CA ALA A 203 24.45 -3.81 -7.18
C ALA A 203 22.94 -4.06 -6.93
N LEU A 204 22.47 -3.90 -5.69
CA LEU A 204 21.05 -4.03 -5.35
C LEU A 204 20.21 -2.97 -6.10
N SER A 205 20.62 -1.71 -6.05
CA SER A 205 19.94 -0.61 -6.75
C SER A 205 19.95 -0.80 -8.28
N ALA A 206 21.08 -1.19 -8.85
CA ALA A 206 21.19 -1.48 -10.29
C ALA A 206 20.29 -2.66 -10.69
N THR A 207 20.26 -3.73 -9.91
CA THR A 207 19.38 -4.89 -10.15
C THR A 207 17.91 -4.47 -10.12
N LYS A 208 17.50 -3.71 -9.11
CA LYS A 208 16.13 -3.20 -9.01
C LYS A 208 15.79 -2.32 -10.23
N LYS A 209 16.72 -1.46 -10.67
CA LYS A 209 16.55 -0.61 -11.85
C LYS A 209 16.36 -1.42 -13.15
N LEU A 210 17.09 -2.51 -13.31
CA LEU A 210 16.94 -3.39 -14.48
C LEU A 210 15.62 -4.18 -14.48
N MET A 211 15.08 -4.49 -13.29
CA MET A 211 13.86 -5.28 -13.12
C MET A 211 12.59 -4.41 -13.15
N ARG A 212 12.71 -3.08 -13.14
CA ARG A 212 11.58 -2.19 -12.87
C ARG A 212 11.57 -1.01 -13.85
N ASP A 213 10.46 -0.83 -14.54
CA ASP A 213 10.22 0.31 -15.42
C ASP A 213 9.70 1.51 -14.59
N PHE A 214 10.62 2.31 -14.05
CA PHE A 214 10.29 3.45 -13.19
C PHE A 214 9.50 4.53 -13.91
N GLU A 215 9.82 4.79 -15.19
CA GLU A 215 9.13 5.81 -15.99
C GLU A 215 7.68 5.42 -16.24
N ARG A 216 7.45 4.18 -16.63
CA ARG A 216 6.11 3.66 -16.85
C ARG A 216 5.29 3.60 -15.55
N ILE A 217 5.91 3.25 -14.42
CA ILE A 217 5.26 3.27 -13.11
C ILE A 217 4.83 4.69 -12.77
N ALA A 218 5.73 5.67 -12.91
CA ALA A 218 5.43 7.07 -12.61
C ALA A 218 4.29 7.61 -13.49
N ALA A 219 4.32 7.35 -14.79
CA ALA A 219 3.25 7.73 -15.72
C ALA A 219 1.91 7.08 -15.32
N ARG A 220 1.92 5.77 -15.00
CA ARG A 220 0.69 5.06 -14.60
C ARG A 220 0.11 5.60 -13.29
N ILE A 221 0.94 5.96 -12.31
CA ILE A 221 0.50 6.59 -11.05
C ILE A 221 -0.23 7.91 -11.35
N VAL A 222 0.26 8.71 -12.28
CA VAL A 222 -0.40 9.98 -12.68
C VAL A 222 -1.74 9.69 -13.34
N ASP A 223 -1.79 8.83 -14.37
CA ASP A 223 -3.02 8.46 -15.09
C ASP A 223 -4.11 7.96 -14.13
N GLU A 224 -3.73 7.03 -13.23
CA GLU A 224 -4.65 6.47 -12.22
C GLU A 224 -5.14 7.56 -11.26
N SER A 225 -4.25 8.46 -10.82
CA SER A 225 -4.59 9.54 -9.89
C SER A 225 -5.59 10.53 -10.48
N GLU A 226 -5.46 10.86 -11.77
CA GLU A 226 -6.40 11.74 -12.45
C GLU A 226 -7.78 11.09 -12.52
N LEU A 227 -7.85 9.85 -12.98
CA LEU A 227 -9.11 9.10 -13.05
C LEU A 227 -9.70 8.86 -11.66
N PHE A 228 -8.89 8.60 -10.64
CA PHE A 228 -9.32 8.44 -9.26
C PHE A 228 -9.97 9.73 -8.72
N LYS A 229 -9.36 10.90 -8.97
CA LYS A 229 -9.93 12.21 -8.61
C LYS A 229 -11.24 12.48 -9.33
N GLU A 230 -11.35 12.11 -10.61
CA GLU A 230 -12.60 12.20 -11.37
C GLU A 230 -13.69 11.34 -10.72
N ARG A 231 -13.37 10.06 -10.42
CA ARG A 231 -14.32 9.12 -9.80
C ARG A 231 -14.79 9.60 -8.43
N LEU A 232 -13.92 10.16 -7.60
CA LEU A 232 -14.27 10.70 -6.29
C LEU A 232 -15.38 11.75 -6.32
N ARG A 233 -15.51 12.47 -7.43
CA ARG A 233 -16.51 13.55 -7.60
C ARG A 233 -17.86 13.03 -8.10
N THR A 234 -17.96 11.75 -8.44
CA THR A 234 -19.18 11.18 -8.99
C THR A 234 -20.27 10.99 -7.94
N PRO A 235 -21.54 10.97 -8.35
CA PRO A 235 -22.63 10.59 -7.47
C PRO A 235 -22.51 9.18 -6.92
N GLU A 236 -21.97 8.24 -7.71
CA GLU A 236 -21.74 6.86 -7.29
C GLU A 236 -20.76 6.79 -6.10
N ALA A 237 -19.67 7.54 -6.14
CA ALA A 237 -18.72 7.59 -5.02
C ALA A 237 -19.39 8.20 -3.78
N ARG A 238 -20.18 9.27 -3.92
CA ARG A 238 -20.92 9.85 -2.80
C ARG A 238 -21.87 8.84 -2.15
N GLU A 239 -22.63 8.08 -2.97
CA GLU A 239 -23.50 7.01 -2.48
C GLU A 239 -22.70 5.91 -1.76
N ALA A 240 -21.60 5.45 -2.36
CA ALA A 240 -20.77 4.41 -1.76
C ALA A 240 -20.20 4.83 -0.38
N PHE A 241 -19.71 6.06 -0.25
CA PHE A 241 -19.23 6.60 1.02
C PHE A 241 -20.34 6.79 2.06
N ALA A 242 -21.52 7.29 1.65
CA ALA A 242 -22.67 7.42 2.52
C ALA A 242 -23.14 6.05 3.03
N ALA A 243 -23.29 5.07 2.12
CA ALA A 243 -23.69 3.70 2.45
C ALA A 243 -22.69 3.05 3.42
N PHE A 244 -21.39 3.25 3.22
CA PHE A 244 -20.37 2.74 4.12
C PHE A 244 -20.49 3.36 5.52
N ALA A 245 -20.66 4.69 5.63
CA ALA A 245 -20.83 5.38 6.91
C ALA A 245 -22.09 4.94 7.65
N GLU A 246 -23.16 4.67 6.92
CA GLU A 246 -24.46 4.20 7.42
C GLU A 246 -24.51 2.68 7.62
N ARG A 247 -23.45 1.95 7.27
CA ARG A 247 -23.36 0.47 7.34
C ARG A 247 -24.48 -0.24 6.57
N ARG A 248 -24.84 0.28 5.39
CA ARG A 248 -25.82 -0.30 4.45
C ARG A 248 -25.15 -0.66 3.13
N GLN A 249 -25.86 -1.41 2.29
CA GLN A 249 -25.44 -1.62 0.91
C GLN A 249 -25.66 -0.34 0.08
N PRO A 250 -24.72 0.03 -0.82
CA PRO A 250 -24.91 1.13 -1.75
C PRO A 250 -25.97 0.78 -2.80
N ASP A 251 -26.73 1.77 -3.24
CA ASP A 251 -27.72 1.63 -4.31
C ASP A 251 -27.31 2.45 -5.53
N PHE A 252 -26.63 1.80 -6.46
CA PHE A 252 -26.17 2.43 -7.70
C PHE A 252 -27.24 2.48 -8.81
N THR A 253 -28.47 1.98 -8.55
CA THR A 253 -29.55 1.96 -9.54
C THR A 253 -30.36 3.26 -9.57
N LYS A 254 -30.26 4.08 -8.52
CA LYS A 254 -30.95 5.37 -8.46
C LYS A 254 -30.28 6.38 -9.37
N PRO A 255 -31.05 7.08 -10.23
CA PRO A 255 -30.49 8.20 -10.99
C PRO A 255 -29.91 9.23 -10.01
N SER A 256 -28.71 9.71 -10.33
CA SER A 256 -28.05 10.74 -9.54
C SER A 256 -28.87 12.02 -9.61
N SER A 257 -29.49 12.40 -8.49
CA SER A 257 -30.14 13.70 -8.33
C SER A 257 -29.11 14.83 -8.23
#